data_9adf520d3414c830d6057ea4ec746a97
#
_entry.id   9adf520d3414c830d6057ea4ec746a97
#
_cell.length_a   1.000
_cell.length_b   1.000
_cell.length_c   1.000
_cell.angle_alpha   90.00
_cell.angle_beta   90.00
_cell.angle_gamma   90.00
#
_symmetry.space_group_name_H-M   'P 1'
#
loop_
_entity.id
_entity.type
_entity.pdbx_description
1 polymer ?
#
loop_
_entity_poly.entity_id
_entity_poly.type
_entity_poly.pdbx_seq_one_letter_code
_entity_poly.pdbx_strand_id
1 'polypeptide(L)'
;MGADGTGGVDGKSERRSPGRPRSEERRTAILEAAGDLMIQGGLKAATMGAIAERAGVGKATIYKWWPSRGAVAMEGFMLRAANSWSLPRGVSASEALRILVVAAVRLFTHTPAGPLMRAIAADAQSDDELARALREQWLAPRRAVAAEVLRGGAASGELRADLDIETTLDLVFAPVYHRLIFGHGALDEAFAKRTVAHVLAGIRSESGGA
;
A
#
# COMPACT_ATOMS: atom_id res chain seq x y z
N MET A 1 -56.19 46.62 29.48
CA MET A 1 -56.71 45.79 28.37
C MET A 1 -55.59 45.63 27.41
N GLY A 2 -54.83 44.62 27.26
CA GLY A 2 -55.08 43.22 27.34
C GLY A 2 -54.30 42.57 26.23
N ALA A 3 -53.68 41.43 26.53
CA ALA A 3 -53.22 40.38 25.67
C ALA A 3 -51.78 40.54 25.05
N ASP A 4 -50.77 39.92 25.60
CA ASP A 4 -50.35 38.53 25.46
C ASP A 4 -50.13 38.03 24.03
N GLY A 5 -48.87 37.70 23.71
CA GLY A 5 -48.45 37.07 22.47
C GLY A 5 -47.09 36.44 22.67
N THR A 6 -47.05 35.33 23.40
CA THR A 6 -45.89 34.41 23.48
C THR A 6 -45.63 33.72 22.15
N GLY A 7 -44.52 34.01 21.51
CA GLY A 7 -43.99 33.27 20.37
C GLY A 7 -42.93 32.29 20.83
N GLY A 8 -43.27 31.00 20.86
CA GLY A 8 -42.36 29.90 21.17
C GLY A 8 -41.29 29.76 20.10
N VAL A 9 -40.07 29.73 20.52
CA VAL A 9 -38.88 29.40 19.67
C VAL A 9 -38.73 27.89 19.71
N ASP A 10 -39.19 27.25 18.63
CA ASP A 10 -38.92 25.82 18.34
C ASP A 10 -37.43 25.60 18.13
N GLY A 11 -36.77 25.15 19.18
CA GLY A 11 -35.43 24.64 19.10
C GLY A 11 -35.39 23.31 18.33
N LYS A 12 -35.17 23.34 17.04
CA LYS A 12 -34.79 22.17 16.25
C LYS A 12 -33.43 21.66 16.72
N SER A 13 -33.46 20.73 17.67
CA SER A 13 -32.32 19.90 18.03
C SER A 13 -31.91 19.11 16.79
N GLU A 14 -30.82 19.53 16.14
CA GLU A 14 -30.12 18.72 15.14
C GLU A 14 -29.63 17.42 15.82
N ARG A 15 -30.36 16.34 15.58
CA ARG A 15 -29.93 14.98 15.96
C ARG A 15 -28.71 14.63 15.10
N ARG A 16 -27.52 14.85 15.65
CA ARG A 16 -26.27 14.26 15.15
C ARG A 16 -26.44 12.74 15.13
N SER A 17 -26.39 12.16 13.93
CA SER A 17 -26.47 10.72 13.72
C SER A 17 -25.33 9.99 14.45
N PRO A 18 -25.62 9.11 15.42
CA PRO A 18 -24.60 8.46 16.25
C PRO A 18 -23.83 7.31 15.56
N GLY A 19 -24.10 7.05 14.28
CA GLY A 19 -23.64 5.81 13.63
C GLY A 19 -22.25 5.87 12.99
N ARG A 20 -21.78 7.03 12.50
CA ARG A 20 -20.57 7.15 11.68
C ARG A 20 -19.24 6.99 12.46
N PRO A 21 -19.01 7.62 13.61
CA PRO A 21 -17.76 7.46 14.36
C PRO A 21 -17.55 6.02 14.86
N ARG A 22 -18.55 5.40 15.45
CA ARG A 22 -18.48 4.01 15.98
C ARG A 22 -18.27 2.97 14.87
N SER A 23 -18.69 3.24 13.64
CA SER A 23 -18.48 2.36 12.49
C SER A 23 -17.02 2.38 12.06
N GLU A 24 -16.40 3.57 11.98
CA GLU A 24 -15.00 3.71 11.60
C GLU A 24 -14.05 3.16 12.68
N GLU A 25 -14.34 3.38 13.96
CA GLU A 25 -13.58 2.80 15.07
C GLU A 25 -13.58 1.26 15.01
N ARG A 26 -14.73 0.64 14.77
CA ARG A 26 -14.84 -0.81 14.60
C ARG A 26 -14.10 -1.31 13.37
N ARG A 27 -14.18 -0.58 12.25
CA ARG A 27 -13.47 -0.91 11.04
C ARG A 27 -11.96 -0.90 11.26
N THR A 28 -11.45 0.13 11.89
CA THR A 28 -10.02 0.25 12.25
C THR A 28 -9.59 -0.89 13.17
N ALA A 29 -10.35 -1.18 14.23
CA ALA A 29 -10.04 -2.28 15.16
C ALA A 29 -9.98 -3.65 14.45
N ILE A 30 -10.86 -3.91 13.49
CA ILE A 30 -10.84 -5.13 12.68
C ILE A 30 -9.57 -5.20 11.82
N LEU A 31 -9.19 -4.11 11.15
CA LEU A 31 -7.99 -4.05 10.31
C LEU A 31 -6.70 -4.18 11.12
N GLU A 32 -6.64 -3.57 12.30
CA GLU A 32 -5.52 -3.73 13.23
C GLU A 32 -5.40 -5.17 13.72
N ALA A 33 -6.52 -5.77 14.15
CA ALA A 33 -6.56 -7.17 14.58
C ALA A 33 -6.11 -8.13 13.46
N ALA A 34 -6.55 -7.90 12.23
CA ALA A 34 -6.14 -8.69 11.07
C ALA A 34 -4.63 -8.56 10.81
N GLY A 35 -4.11 -7.33 10.81
CA GLY A 35 -2.68 -7.06 10.62
C GLY A 35 -1.81 -7.70 11.69
N ASP A 36 -2.21 -7.63 12.97
CA ASP A 36 -1.47 -8.23 14.09
C ASP A 36 -1.42 -9.76 14.01
N LEU A 37 -2.56 -10.38 13.71
CA LEU A 37 -2.64 -11.84 13.54
C LEU A 37 -1.77 -12.31 12.38
N MET A 38 -1.75 -11.56 11.27
CA MET A 38 -0.88 -11.88 10.13
C MET A 38 0.60 -11.77 10.46
N ILE A 39 1.01 -10.77 11.25
CA ILE A 39 2.41 -10.64 11.70
C ILE A 39 2.80 -11.84 12.57
N GLN A 40 1.90 -12.31 13.43
CA GLN A 40 2.15 -13.39 14.38
C GLN A 40 2.23 -14.78 13.73
N GLY A 41 1.38 -15.05 12.75
CA GLY A 41 1.25 -16.43 12.22
C GLY A 41 0.79 -16.50 10.76
N GLY A 42 1.01 -15.45 9.99
CA GLY A 42 0.59 -15.38 8.59
C GLY A 42 -0.93 -15.32 8.42
N LEU A 43 -1.38 -15.51 7.18
CA LEU A 43 -2.81 -15.50 6.87
C LEU A 43 -3.55 -16.68 7.57
N LYS A 44 -2.86 -17.78 7.86
CA LYS A 44 -3.44 -18.92 8.58
C LYS A 44 -3.94 -18.52 9.97
N ALA A 45 -3.22 -17.65 10.67
CA ALA A 45 -3.63 -17.15 11.99
C ALA A 45 -4.76 -16.11 11.89
N ALA A 46 -4.82 -15.34 10.80
CA ALA A 46 -5.82 -14.30 10.58
C ALA A 46 -7.15 -14.86 10.06
N THR A 47 -7.72 -15.85 10.75
CA THR A 47 -9.06 -16.36 10.41
C THR A 47 -10.13 -15.33 10.76
N MET A 48 -11.28 -15.36 10.06
CA MET A 48 -12.41 -14.47 10.37
C MET A 48 -12.89 -14.59 11.83
N GLY A 49 -12.71 -15.79 12.43
CA GLY A 49 -13.00 -16.02 13.84
C GLY A 49 -12.02 -15.33 14.78
N ALA A 50 -10.72 -15.53 14.55
CA ALA A 50 -9.68 -14.92 15.35
C ALA A 50 -9.68 -13.37 15.24
N ILE A 51 -9.94 -12.85 14.04
CA ILE A 51 -10.08 -11.40 13.81
C ILE A 51 -11.28 -10.86 14.61
N ALA A 52 -12.44 -11.53 14.54
CA ALA A 52 -13.65 -11.14 15.26
C ALA A 52 -13.45 -11.11 16.78
N GLU A 53 -12.82 -12.16 17.32
CA GLU A 53 -12.48 -12.29 18.74
C GLU A 53 -11.55 -11.16 19.20
N ARG A 54 -10.45 -10.95 18.49
CA ARG A 54 -9.45 -9.91 18.82
C ARG A 54 -10.00 -8.49 18.69
N ALA A 55 -10.85 -8.23 17.69
CA ALA A 55 -11.48 -6.93 17.48
C ALA A 55 -12.73 -6.70 18.38
N GLY A 56 -13.17 -7.69 19.14
CA GLY A 56 -14.37 -7.58 19.99
C GLY A 56 -15.67 -7.42 19.19
N VAL A 57 -15.77 -8.03 18.01
CA VAL A 57 -16.94 -7.93 17.12
C VAL A 57 -17.47 -9.30 16.71
N GLY A 58 -18.71 -9.37 16.25
CA GLY A 58 -19.24 -10.59 15.64
C GLY A 58 -18.71 -10.81 14.21
N LYS A 59 -18.52 -12.08 13.79
CA LYS A 59 -18.11 -12.43 12.41
C LYS A 59 -19.01 -11.78 11.34
N ALA A 60 -20.31 -11.68 11.57
CA ALA A 60 -21.26 -11.04 10.68
C ALA A 60 -20.92 -9.55 10.42
N THR A 61 -20.34 -8.87 11.41
CA THR A 61 -19.88 -7.49 11.27
C THR A 61 -18.70 -7.40 10.30
N ILE A 62 -17.78 -8.36 10.31
CA ILE A 62 -16.64 -8.39 9.40
C ILE A 62 -17.13 -8.69 7.98
N TYR A 63 -17.96 -9.72 7.79
CA TYR A 63 -18.50 -10.07 6.48
C TYR A 63 -19.34 -8.97 5.82
N LYS A 64 -19.89 -8.04 6.60
CA LYS A 64 -20.60 -6.88 6.08
C LYS A 64 -19.68 -5.94 5.27
N TRP A 65 -18.38 -5.87 5.61
CA TRP A 65 -17.42 -4.99 4.97
C TRP A 65 -16.44 -5.72 4.07
N TRP A 66 -16.09 -6.96 4.42
CA TRP A 66 -15.11 -7.76 3.68
C TRP A 66 -15.69 -9.14 3.38
N PRO A 67 -15.86 -9.48 2.09
CA PRO A 67 -16.45 -10.74 1.69
C PRO A 67 -15.57 -11.95 2.00
N SER A 68 -14.25 -11.72 2.12
CA SER A 68 -13.28 -12.80 2.34
C SER A 68 -12.18 -12.41 3.34
N ARG A 69 -11.48 -13.44 3.81
CA ARG A 69 -10.30 -13.29 4.65
C ARG A 69 -9.18 -12.53 3.92
N GLY A 70 -8.98 -12.81 2.64
CA GLY A 70 -8.01 -12.12 1.81
C GLY A 70 -8.27 -10.62 1.71
N ALA A 71 -9.53 -10.22 1.59
CA ALA A 71 -9.92 -8.81 1.50
C ALA A 71 -9.59 -8.03 2.78
N VAL A 72 -9.94 -8.56 3.97
CA VAL A 72 -9.62 -7.89 5.24
C VAL A 72 -8.11 -7.87 5.51
N ALA A 73 -7.42 -8.95 5.14
CA ALA A 73 -5.97 -9.05 5.29
C ALA A 73 -5.24 -8.03 4.41
N MET A 74 -5.65 -7.90 3.15
CA MET A 74 -5.06 -6.94 2.21
C MET A 74 -5.28 -5.50 2.68
N GLU A 75 -6.46 -5.17 3.13
CA GLU A 75 -6.75 -3.83 3.62
C GLU A 75 -6.02 -3.52 4.94
N GLY A 76 -5.92 -4.48 5.86
CA GLY A 76 -5.10 -4.38 7.07
C GLY A 76 -3.62 -4.17 6.76
N PHE A 77 -3.10 -4.84 5.73
CA PHE A 77 -1.76 -4.61 5.21
C PHE A 77 -1.61 -3.18 4.66
N MET A 78 -2.56 -2.72 3.83
CA MET A 78 -2.54 -1.38 3.25
C MET A 78 -2.54 -0.28 4.33
N LEU A 79 -3.30 -0.47 5.40
CA LEU A 79 -3.31 0.45 6.54
C LEU A 79 -1.93 0.59 7.19
N ARG A 80 -1.19 -0.52 7.32
CA ARG A 80 0.16 -0.56 7.89
C ARG A 80 1.24 -0.06 6.94
N ALA A 81 0.99 -0.15 5.64
CA ALA A 81 1.90 0.27 4.58
C ALA A 81 1.63 1.69 4.06
N ALA A 82 0.70 2.42 4.66
CA ALA A 82 0.36 3.78 4.25
C ALA A 82 1.55 4.75 4.36
N ASN A 83 1.66 5.68 3.41
CA ASN A 83 2.59 6.82 3.38
C ASN A 83 4.02 6.64 2.84
N SER A 84 4.36 5.59 2.12
CA SER A 84 5.75 5.39 1.69
C SER A 84 6.10 5.90 0.27
N TRP A 85 5.16 6.51 -0.47
CA TRP A 85 5.33 6.82 -1.90
C TRP A 85 5.01 8.28 -2.27
N SER A 86 5.69 9.23 -1.62
CA SER A 86 5.64 10.64 -2.05
C SER A 86 6.96 11.04 -2.70
N LEU A 87 6.89 11.73 -3.83
CA LEU A 87 8.05 12.27 -4.52
C LEU A 87 8.12 13.80 -4.31
N PRO A 88 9.30 14.35 -4.02
CA PRO A 88 9.50 15.79 -4.04
C PRO A 88 9.25 16.35 -5.44
N ARG A 89 8.82 17.61 -5.53
CA ARG A 89 8.64 18.27 -6.83
C ARG A 89 9.99 18.58 -7.47
N GLY A 90 10.08 18.46 -8.78
CA GLY A 90 11.24 18.90 -9.55
C GLY A 90 12.47 18.00 -9.47
N VAL A 91 12.35 16.78 -8.94
CA VAL A 91 13.44 15.80 -8.98
C VAL A 91 13.56 15.16 -10.37
N SER A 92 14.78 14.80 -10.78
CA SER A 92 15.01 14.04 -12.02
C SER A 92 14.40 12.65 -11.96
N ALA A 93 14.20 11.99 -13.10
CA ALA A 93 13.69 10.62 -13.16
C ALA A 93 14.61 9.64 -12.44
N SER A 94 15.93 9.79 -12.59
CA SER A 94 16.93 8.98 -11.89
C SER A 94 16.83 9.12 -10.38
N GLU A 95 16.67 10.33 -9.87
CA GLU A 95 16.52 10.58 -8.44
C GLU A 95 15.18 10.07 -7.90
N ALA A 96 14.09 10.27 -8.66
CA ALA A 96 12.77 9.76 -8.30
C ALA A 96 12.76 8.23 -8.19
N LEU A 97 13.34 7.51 -9.14
CA LEU A 97 13.49 6.05 -9.07
C LEU A 97 14.26 5.62 -7.82
N ARG A 98 15.36 6.33 -7.50
CA ARG A 98 16.16 6.05 -6.32
C ARG A 98 15.34 6.22 -5.03
N ILE A 99 14.58 7.31 -4.94
CA ILE A 99 13.70 7.57 -3.79
C ILE A 99 12.66 6.44 -3.66
N LEU A 100 12.00 6.04 -4.74
CA LEU A 100 10.95 5.02 -4.71
C LEU A 100 11.49 3.65 -4.28
N VAL A 101 12.65 3.23 -4.80
CA VAL A 101 13.23 1.92 -4.44
C VAL A 101 13.75 1.91 -3.01
N VAL A 102 14.39 3.00 -2.56
CA VAL A 102 14.81 3.15 -1.16
C VAL A 102 13.61 3.15 -0.23
N ALA A 103 12.53 3.85 -0.59
CA ALA A 103 11.29 3.86 0.20
C ALA A 103 10.67 2.45 0.30
N ALA A 104 10.67 1.67 -0.80
CA ALA A 104 10.20 0.29 -0.78
C ALA A 104 11.04 -0.59 0.15
N VAL A 105 12.37 -0.47 0.09
CA VAL A 105 13.27 -1.20 0.99
C VAL A 105 13.03 -0.81 2.44
N ARG A 106 12.98 0.47 2.77
CA ARG A 106 12.70 0.96 4.14
C ARG A 106 11.37 0.44 4.66
N LEU A 107 10.32 0.49 3.82
CA LEU A 107 9.02 -0.05 4.18
C LEU A 107 9.12 -1.51 4.61
N PHE A 108 9.79 -2.34 3.82
CA PHE A 108 9.89 -3.77 4.09
C PHE A 108 10.86 -4.15 5.21
N THR A 109 11.83 -3.31 5.54
CA THR A 109 12.86 -3.60 6.54
C THR A 109 12.65 -2.92 7.88
N HIS A 110 11.97 -1.77 7.92
CA HIS A 110 11.79 -0.98 9.14
C HIS A 110 10.32 -0.98 9.64
N THR A 111 9.42 -1.69 8.97
CA THR A 111 8.02 -1.78 9.37
C THR A 111 7.52 -3.23 9.31
N PRO A 112 6.36 -3.53 9.91
CA PRO A 112 5.71 -4.84 9.77
C PRO A 112 5.29 -5.20 8.34
N ALA A 113 5.40 -4.30 7.38
CA ALA A 113 5.00 -4.54 5.99
C ALA A 113 5.82 -5.66 5.32
N GLY A 114 7.09 -5.84 5.69
CA GLY A 114 7.91 -6.91 5.13
C GLY A 114 7.41 -8.31 5.45
N PRO A 115 7.29 -8.70 6.73
CA PRO A 115 6.67 -9.96 7.12
C PRO A 115 5.27 -10.16 6.55
N LEU A 116 4.43 -9.11 6.55
CA LEU A 116 3.08 -9.16 5.99
C LEU A 116 3.09 -9.42 4.47
N MET A 117 3.96 -8.74 3.72
CA MET A 117 4.08 -8.94 2.28
C MET A 117 4.51 -10.37 1.95
N ARG A 118 5.46 -10.95 2.71
CA ARG A 118 5.85 -12.36 2.51
C ARG A 118 4.68 -13.31 2.72
N ALA A 119 3.88 -13.10 3.79
CA ALA A 119 2.72 -13.91 4.07
C ALA A 119 1.65 -13.78 2.96
N ILE A 120 1.33 -12.56 2.55
CA ILE A 120 0.36 -12.29 1.48
C ILE A 120 0.84 -12.91 0.16
N ALA A 121 2.11 -12.72 -0.21
CA ALA A 121 2.66 -13.26 -1.44
C ALA A 121 2.64 -14.80 -1.48
N ALA A 122 2.90 -15.46 -0.36
CA ALA A 122 2.82 -16.90 -0.24
C ALA A 122 1.39 -17.43 -0.38
N ASP A 123 0.45 -16.81 0.32
CA ASP A 123 -0.95 -17.25 0.30
C ASP A 123 -1.65 -16.91 -1.02
N ALA A 124 -1.25 -15.83 -1.70
CA ALA A 124 -1.74 -15.45 -3.02
C ALA A 124 -1.41 -16.48 -4.13
N GLN A 125 -0.48 -17.41 -3.90
CA GLN A 125 -0.19 -18.49 -4.85
C GLN A 125 -1.32 -19.54 -4.93
N SER A 126 -2.19 -19.59 -3.92
CA SER A 126 -3.30 -20.55 -3.81
C SER A 126 -4.67 -19.88 -3.57
N ASP A 127 -4.74 -18.56 -3.62
CA ASP A 127 -5.95 -17.75 -3.39
C ASP A 127 -6.04 -16.68 -4.48
N ASP A 128 -6.84 -16.94 -5.52
CA ASP A 128 -6.99 -16.05 -6.68
C ASP A 128 -7.57 -14.67 -6.31
N GLU A 129 -8.43 -14.60 -5.29
CA GLU A 129 -9.01 -13.33 -4.83
C GLU A 129 -7.94 -12.48 -4.14
N LEU A 130 -7.13 -13.08 -3.28
CA LEU A 130 -6.00 -12.42 -2.64
C LEU A 130 -4.95 -11.99 -3.68
N ALA A 131 -4.64 -12.85 -4.66
CA ALA A 131 -3.72 -12.53 -5.76
C ALA A 131 -4.21 -11.33 -6.58
N ARG A 132 -5.50 -11.28 -6.88
CA ARG A 132 -6.12 -10.12 -7.57
C ARG A 132 -6.03 -8.87 -6.71
N ALA A 133 -6.41 -8.94 -5.43
CA ALA A 133 -6.33 -7.81 -4.51
C ALA A 133 -4.89 -7.28 -4.37
N LEU A 134 -3.89 -8.17 -4.29
CA LEU A 134 -2.48 -7.81 -4.26
C LEU A 134 -2.06 -7.06 -5.53
N ARG A 135 -2.48 -7.53 -6.71
CA ARG A 135 -2.18 -6.85 -7.96
C ARG A 135 -2.86 -5.48 -8.07
N GLU A 136 -4.15 -5.40 -7.79
CA GLU A 136 -4.96 -4.20 -8.00
C GLU A 136 -4.72 -3.13 -6.93
N GLN A 137 -4.63 -3.52 -5.67
CA GLN A 137 -4.57 -2.57 -4.55
C GLN A 137 -3.14 -2.22 -4.14
N TRP A 138 -2.18 -3.11 -4.37
CA TRP A 138 -0.79 -2.89 -4.01
C TRP A 138 0.13 -2.59 -5.18
N LEU A 139 0.21 -3.51 -6.15
CA LEU A 139 1.17 -3.40 -7.25
C LEU A 139 0.79 -2.29 -8.24
N ALA A 140 -0.44 -2.29 -8.74
CA ALA A 140 -0.86 -1.39 -9.80
C ALA A 140 -0.71 0.11 -9.45
N PRO A 141 -1.13 0.61 -8.27
CA PRO A 141 -0.95 2.01 -7.92
C PRO A 141 0.52 2.44 -7.84
N ARG A 142 1.38 1.57 -7.33
CA ARG A 142 2.83 1.83 -7.20
C ARG A 142 3.53 1.80 -8.55
N ARG A 143 3.18 0.84 -9.39
CA ARG A 143 3.66 0.78 -10.78
C ARG A 143 3.25 2.04 -11.55
N ALA A 144 2.02 2.52 -11.37
CA ALA A 144 1.55 3.73 -12.02
C ALA A 144 2.41 4.96 -11.68
N VAL A 145 2.73 5.18 -10.40
CA VAL A 145 3.62 6.28 -9.97
C VAL A 145 5.00 6.17 -10.61
N ALA A 146 5.60 5.00 -10.58
CA ALA A 146 6.93 4.79 -11.16
C ALA A 146 6.91 4.85 -12.71
N ALA A 147 5.82 4.42 -13.35
CA ALA A 147 5.63 4.55 -14.79
C ALA A 147 5.60 6.02 -15.23
N GLU A 148 4.92 6.90 -14.48
CA GLU A 148 4.92 8.34 -14.77
C GLU A 148 6.33 8.94 -14.65
N VAL A 149 7.13 8.50 -13.68
CA VAL A 149 8.54 8.91 -13.56
C VAL A 149 9.33 8.49 -14.81
N LEU A 150 9.19 7.25 -15.27
CA LEU A 150 9.88 6.75 -16.45
C LEU A 150 9.45 7.49 -17.74
N ARG A 151 8.14 7.70 -17.92
CA ARG A 151 7.61 8.47 -19.05
C ARG A 151 8.11 9.93 -19.05
N GLY A 152 8.09 10.58 -17.86
CA GLY A 152 8.63 11.93 -17.71
C GLY A 152 10.13 11.99 -18.04
N GLY A 153 10.91 11.02 -17.59
CA GLY A 153 12.34 10.91 -17.92
C GLY A 153 12.61 10.71 -19.42
N ALA A 154 11.81 9.88 -20.09
CA ALA A 154 11.89 9.69 -21.53
C ALA A 154 11.50 10.99 -22.29
N ALA A 155 10.43 11.64 -21.88
CA ALA A 155 9.96 12.89 -22.49
C ALA A 155 10.95 14.06 -22.31
N SER A 156 11.69 14.09 -21.20
CA SER A 156 12.73 15.12 -20.95
C SER A 156 14.09 14.81 -21.61
N GLY A 157 14.25 13.61 -22.17
CA GLY A 157 15.52 13.16 -22.75
C GLY A 157 16.54 12.68 -21.69
N GLU A 158 16.18 12.61 -20.42
CA GLU A 158 17.04 12.00 -19.38
C GLU A 158 17.18 10.49 -19.57
N LEU A 159 16.10 9.85 -19.98
CA LEU A 159 16.03 8.42 -20.26
C LEU A 159 15.81 8.19 -21.77
N ARG A 160 16.14 7.00 -22.25
CA ARG A 160 15.92 6.59 -23.64
C ARG A 160 14.46 6.69 -24.02
N ALA A 161 14.15 7.17 -25.22
CA ALA A 161 12.78 7.33 -25.69
C ALA A 161 12.08 6.00 -26.03
N ASP A 162 12.86 4.94 -26.29
CA ASP A 162 12.39 3.60 -26.68
C ASP A 162 12.24 2.63 -25.50
N LEU A 163 12.06 3.15 -24.27
CA LEU A 163 11.91 2.31 -23.10
C LEU A 163 10.62 1.48 -23.13
N ASP A 164 10.76 0.18 -22.93
CA ASP A 164 9.65 -0.63 -22.45
C ASP A 164 9.43 -0.35 -20.96
N ILE A 165 8.37 0.42 -20.69
CA ILE A 165 8.06 0.88 -19.33
C ILE A 165 7.78 -0.29 -18.39
N GLU A 166 7.01 -1.29 -18.82
CA GLU A 166 6.61 -2.41 -17.97
C GLU A 166 7.83 -3.30 -17.62
N THR A 167 8.65 -3.63 -18.62
CA THR A 167 9.89 -4.36 -18.38
C THR A 167 10.85 -3.58 -17.49
N THR A 168 10.97 -2.26 -17.69
CA THR A 168 11.83 -1.43 -16.85
C THR A 168 11.35 -1.40 -15.39
N LEU A 169 10.03 -1.32 -15.16
CA LEU A 169 9.47 -1.40 -13.81
C LEU A 169 9.81 -2.73 -13.14
N ASP A 170 9.73 -3.83 -13.87
CA ASP A 170 10.09 -5.14 -13.33
C ASP A 170 11.58 -5.21 -12.99
N LEU A 171 12.47 -4.73 -13.85
CA LEU A 171 13.91 -4.67 -13.57
C LEU A 171 14.23 -3.82 -12.32
N VAL A 172 13.51 -2.73 -12.10
CA VAL A 172 13.72 -1.83 -10.96
C VAL A 172 13.25 -2.47 -9.65
N PHE A 173 12.07 -3.08 -9.64
CA PHE A 173 11.42 -3.49 -8.39
C PHE A 173 11.51 -4.99 -8.08
N ALA A 174 11.60 -5.88 -9.08
CA ALA A 174 11.67 -7.31 -8.85
C ALA A 174 12.84 -7.72 -7.93
N PRO A 175 14.04 -7.14 -8.00
CA PRO A 175 15.14 -7.48 -7.10
C PRO A 175 14.83 -7.24 -5.61
N VAL A 176 14.01 -6.21 -5.29
CA VAL A 176 13.56 -5.91 -3.92
C VAL A 176 12.65 -7.03 -3.40
N TYR A 177 11.63 -7.41 -4.19
CA TYR A 177 10.73 -8.50 -3.83
C TYR A 177 11.45 -9.86 -3.79
N HIS A 178 12.38 -10.10 -4.71
CA HIS A 178 13.18 -11.32 -4.73
C HIS A 178 13.98 -11.50 -3.43
N ARG A 179 14.68 -10.45 -2.96
CA ARG A 179 15.39 -10.52 -1.68
C ARG A 179 14.44 -10.59 -0.49
N LEU A 180 13.32 -9.88 -0.55
CA LEU A 180 12.31 -9.94 0.50
C LEU A 180 11.77 -11.36 0.69
N ILE A 181 11.45 -12.06 -0.41
CA ILE A 181 10.83 -13.39 -0.38
C ILE A 181 11.83 -14.49 -0.06
N PHE A 182 12.99 -14.50 -0.74
CA PHE A 182 13.97 -15.59 -0.63
C PHE A 182 15.04 -15.38 0.43
N GLY A 183 15.25 -14.15 0.91
CA GLY A 183 16.21 -13.88 1.99
C GLY A 183 17.67 -14.22 1.67
N HIS A 184 18.04 -14.38 0.39
CA HIS A 184 19.37 -14.82 -0.05
C HIS A 184 20.45 -13.73 0.04
N GLY A 185 20.10 -12.52 0.44
CA GLY A 185 21.04 -11.41 0.59
C GLY A 185 20.42 -10.24 1.35
N ALA A 186 21.27 -9.34 1.83
CA ALA A 186 20.81 -8.16 2.57
C ALA A 186 19.87 -7.29 1.74
N LEU A 187 18.70 -6.99 2.29
CA LEU A 187 17.75 -6.03 1.75
C LEU A 187 17.96 -4.71 2.50
N ASP A 188 18.80 -3.84 1.98
CA ASP A 188 19.20 -2.56 2.59
C ASP A 188 19.21 -1.43 1.56
N GLU A 189 19.41 -0.21 2.03
CA GLU A 189 19.48 0.97 1.15
C GLU A 189 20.68 0.93 0.18
N ALA A 190 21.79 0.32 0.58
CA ALA A 190 22.96 0.18 -0.29
C ALA A 190 22.62 -0.73 -1.48
N PHE A 191 21.87 -1.82 -1.23
CA PHE A 191 21.34 -2.65 -2.30
C PHE A 191 20.36 -1.89 -3.20
N ALA A 192 19.41 -1.13 -2.63
CA ALA A 192 18.48 -0.31 -3.39
C ALA A 192 19.21 0.63 -4.35
N LYS A 193 20.20 1.37 -3.84
CA LYS A 193 21.02 2.30 -4.64
C LYS A 193 21.78 1.61 -5.77
N ARG A 194 22.40 0.45 -5.50
CA ARG A 194 23.10 -0.34 -6.52
C ARG A 194 22.15 -0.85 -7.61
N THR A 195 20.99 -1.38 -7.22
CA THR A 195 19.97 -1.87 -8.16
C THR A 195 19.56 -0.76 -9.13
N VAL A 196 19.20 0.42 -8.58
CA VAL A 196 18.82 1.56 -9.44
C VAL A 196 19.99 2.01 -10.33
N ALA A 197 21.21 2.07 -9.80
CA ALA A 197 22.37 2.46 -10.62
C ALA A 197 22.60 1.50 -11.79
N HIS A 198 22.45 0.19 -11.59
CA HIS A 198 22.58 -0.80 -12.68
C HIS A 198 21.48 -0.65 -13.73
N VAL A 199 20.22 -0.44 -13.30
CA VAL A 199 19.12 -0.22 -14.26
C VAL A 199 19.34 1.08 -15.02
N LEU A 200 19.69 2.18 -14.33
CA LEU A 200 19.94 3.48 -14.96
C LEU A 200 21.07 3.43 -15.98
N ALA A 201 22.12 2.61 -15.77
CA ALA A 201 23.19 2.43 -16.74
C ALA A 201 22.70 1.88 -18.09
N GLY A 202 21.58 1.10 -18.07
CA GLY A 202 20.99 0.55 -19.30
C GLY A 202 19.88 1.40 -19.92
N ILE A 203 19.32 2.36 -19.17
CA ILE A 203 18.15 3.11 -19.62
C ILE A 203 18.37 4.63 -19.78
N ARG A 204 19.52 5.16 -19.39
CA ARG A 204 19.86 6.56 -19.68
C ARG A 204 20.00 6.81 -21.17
N SER A 205 19.64 7.99 -21.61
CA SER A 205 20.00 8.46 -22.94
C SER A 205 21.53 8.42 -23.07
N GLU A 206 22.03 7.90 -24.18
CA GLU A 206 23.42 8.13 -24.53
C GLU A 206 23.56 9.65 -24.70
N SER A 207 24.36 10.27 -23.84
CA SER A 207 24.73 11.68 -24.03
C SER A 207 25.37 11.74 -25.40
N GLY A 208 24.76 12.43 -26.37
CA GLY A 208 25.27 12.52 -27.72
C GLY A 208 26.76 12.90 -27.69
N GLY A 209 27.59 11.94 -27.98
CA GLY A 209 28.97 12.18 -28.35
C GLY A 209 28.96 12.92 -29.67
N ALA A 210 29.03 14.22 -29.59
CA ALA A 210 29.42 15.09 -30.72
C ALA A 210 30.81 15.63 -30.43
#